data_5fd7ebf4622002f8966a1be574334379
#
_entry.id   5fd7ebf4622002f8966a1be574334379
#
_cell.length_a   1.000
_cell.length_b   1.000
_cell.length_c   1.000
_cell.angle_alpha   90.00
_cell.angle_beta   90.00
_cell.angle_gamma   90.00
#
_symmetry.space_group_name_H-M   'P 1'
#
loop_
_entity.id
_entity.type
_entity.pdbx_description
1 polymer ?
#
loop_
_entity_poly.entity_id
_entity_poly.type
_entity_poly.pdbx_seq_one_letter_code
_entity_poly.pdbx_strand_id
1 'polypeptide(L)'
;EISLGLVGSEMCIRDREGISYLVAADLPAVIIDVMRIGTGLGDIAQGQGDYWQMTRGGGHGDYRTIVLAPASVQENCDMMTTAFDLAEKYRHPVLVASDAAIGQMVEGVELKDFVDHDIDQYDWAIRGCKAGQAPRKVQNVYYTNPQYPEFLRSKYQAIEDNEQRWESYHAEDADVVLVAYGISSRISKEAVNMARAEGFKLGLIRPITLWPYPVKAFETCKNAKAFMTVEINILGQMVDDVKLAVENKYPVGFYGTFFGLPEPEEIVAQAKAMLEKEGK
;
A
#
# COMPACT_ATOMS: atom_id res chain seq x y z
N GLU A 1 7.77 -24.24 -13.84
CA GLU A 1 8.35 -22.89 -13.64
C GLU A 1 7.31 -21.88 -14.11
N ILE A 2 6.56 -21.30 -13.20
CA ILE A 2 5.85 -20.08 -13.50
C ILE A 2 6.95 -19.02 -13.50
N SER A 3 7.34 -18.62 -14.70
CA SER A 3 8.23 -17.49 -14.88
C SER A 3 7.60 -16.28 -14.19
N LEU A 4 8.16 -15.86 -13.07
CA LEU A 4 7.80 -14.68 -12.29
C LEU A 4 8.18 -13.37 -13.01
N GLY A 5 8.05 -13.34 -14.31
CA GLY A 5 8.44 -12.22 -15.14
C GLY A 5 7.27 -11.47 -15.75
N LEU A 6 6.29 -11.08 -14.95
CA LEU A 6 5.46 -9.94 -15.31
C LEU A 6 6.16 -8.65 -14.86
N VAL A 7 7.31 -8.39 -15.47
CA VAL A 7 7.93 -7.07 -15.46
C VAL A 7 7.23 -6.28 -16.57
N GLY A 8 6.03 -5.81 -16.29
CA GLY A 8 5.31 -4.90 -17.15
C GLY A 8 5.17 -3.56 -16.44
N SER A 9 5.49 -2.49 -17.13
CA SER A 9 5.24 -1.13 -16.65
C SER A 9 3.75 -0.75 -16.66
N GLU A 10 2.86 -1.66 -17.01
CA GLU A 10 1.45 -1.39 -17.27
C GLU A 10 0.58 -2.51 -16.71
N MET A 11 -0.26 -2.17 -15.75
CA MET A 11 -1.31 -3.06 -15.30
C MET A 11 -2.51 -2.97 -16.24
N CYS A 12 -2.43 -3.68 -17.35
CA CYS A 12 -3.52 -3.78 -18.33
C CYS A 12 -4.76 -4.43 -17.69
N ILE A 13 -5.93 -4.22 -18.29
CA ILE A 13 -7.18 -4.86 -17.87
C ILE A 13 -7.07 -6.38 -17.79
N ARG A 14 -6.29 -6.99 -18.68
CA ARG A 14 -5.99 -8.42 -18.68
C ARG A 14 -5.18 -8.86 -17.46
N ASP A 15 -4.22 -8.04 -17.02
CA ASP A 15 -3.42 -8.33 -15.83
C ASP A 15 -4.29 -8.22 -14.59
N ARG A 16 -5.21 -7.26 -14.54
CA ARG A 16 -6.22 -7.14 -13.49
C ARG A 16 -7.14 -8.35 -13.42
N GLU A 17 -7.56 -8.88 -14.54
CA GLU A 17 -8.30 -10.14 -14.59
C GLU A 17 -7.44 -11.28 -14.05
N GLY A 18 -6.16 -11.35 -14.42
CA GLY A 18 -5.20 -12.34 -13.89
C GLY A 18 -5.07 -12.27 -12.35
N ILE A 19 -4.97 -11.07 -11.78
CA ILE A 19 -4.94 -10.89 -10.32
C ILE A 19 -6.23 -11.38 -9.66
N SER A 20 -7.38 -11.07 -10.25
CA SER A 20 -8.67 -11.57 -9.78
C SER A 20 -8.73 -13.10 -9.82
N TYR A 21 -8.18 -13.73 -10.86
CA TYR A 21 -8.07 -15.20 -10.93
C TYR A 21 -7.14 -15.80 -9.88
N LEU A 22 -6.02 -15.15 -9.56
CA LEU A 22 -5.14 -15.57 -8.46
C LEU A 22 -5.90 -15.59 -7.13
N VAL A 23 -6.69 -14.54 -6.87
CA VAL A 23 -7.54 -14.50 -5.66
C VAL A 23 -8.59 -15.62 -5.69
N ALA A 24 -9.27 -15.81 -6.82
CA ALA A 24 -10.31 -16.83 -6.96
C ALA A 24 -9.77 -18.25 -6.86
N ALA A 25 -8.53 -18.49 -7.24
CA ALA A 25 -7.84 -19.77 -7.15
C ALA A 25 -7.07 -19.97 -5.83
N ASP A 26 -7.11 -18.98 -4.94
CA ASP A 26 -6.43 -19.01 -3.64
C ASP A 26 -4.91 -19.27 -3.78
N LEU A 27 -4.28 -18.47 -4.64
CA LEU A 27 -2.87 -18.59 -5.00
C LEU A 27 -2.04 -17.42 -4.48
N PRO A 28 -0.87 -17.70 -3.89
CA PRO A 28 0.09 -16.65 -3.54
C PRO A 28 0.76 -16.07 -4.78
N ALA A 29 0.97 -14.77 -4.78
CA ALA A 29 1.78 -14.08 -5.76
C ALA A 29 2.30 -12.77 -5.18
N VAL A 30 3.49 -12.32 -5.60
CA VAL A 30 3.99 -10.98 -5.32
C VAL A 30 4.04 -10.22 -6.64
N ILE A 31 3.43 -9.03 -6.64
CA ILE A 31 3.32 -8.15 -7.79
C ILE A 31 3.96 -6.82 -7.42
N ILE A 32 4.88 -6.32 -8.23
CA ILE A 32 5.54 -5.04 -8.00
C ILE A 32 4.95 -4.04 -8.97
N ASP A 33 4.43 -2.94 -8.44
CA ASP A 33 3.97 -1.79 -9.19
C ASP A 33 4.88 -0.59 -8.91
N VAL A 34 5.57 -0.11 -9.93
CA VAL A 34 6.40 1.10 -9.85
C VAL A 34 5.58 2.26 -10.43
N MET A 35 4.87 2.94 -9.53
CA MET A 35 3.93 3.99 -9.86
C MET A 35 4.57 5.17 -10.57
N ARG A 36 3.85 5.70 -11.55
CA ARG A 36 4.23 6.90 -12.31
C ARG A 36 3.02 7.84 -12.50
N ILE A 37 3.26 9.03 -13.05
CA ILE A 37 2.19 9.99 -13.30
C ILE A 37 1.45 9.72 -14.61
N GLY A 38 0.26 10.28 -14.72
CA GLY A 38 -0.52 10.38 -15.96
C GLY A 38 -1.57 9.29 -16.10
N THR A 39 -2.35 9.43 -17.17
CA THR A 39 -3.40 8.49 -17.60
C THR A 39 -2.96 7.75 -18.86
N GLY A 40 -3.64 6.68 -19.22
CA GLY A 40 -3.26 5.83 -20.36
C GLY A 40 -1.94 5.11 -20.07
N LEU A 41 -0.92 5.33 -20.88
CA LEU A 41 0.43 4.82 -20.64
C LEU A 41 1.19 5.59 -19.55
N GLY A 42 0.69 6.75 -19.14
CA GLY A 42 1.38 7.65 -18.22
C GLY A 42 2.63 8.28 -18.83
N ASP A 43 3.43 8.90 -17.95
CA ASP A 43 4.75 9.45 -18.26
C ASP A 43 5.81 8.72 -17.40
N ILE A 44 7.08 8.84 -17.76
CA ILE A 44 8.21 8.29 -16.99
C ILE A 44 8.49 9.08 -15.70
N ALA A 45 7.82 10.21 -15.50
CA ALA A 45 7.98 11.04 -14.31
C ALA A 45 7.38 10.35 -13.08
N GLN A 46 7.94 10.72 -11.93
CA GLN A 46 7.58 10.19 -10.62
C GLN A 46 6.11 10.50 -10.30
N GLY A 47 5.40 9.54 -9.71
CA GLY A 47 4.00 9.73 -9.37
C GLY A 47 3.48 8.66 -8.43
N GLN A 48 2.29 8.92 -7.88
CA GLN A 48 1.53 8.02 -7.01
C GLN A 48 0.08 7.93 -7.52
N GLY A 49 -0.08 7.80 -8.85
CA GLY A 49 -1.38 7.80 -9.52
C GLY A 49 -2.11 6.46 -9.48
N ASP A 50 -1.44 5.36 -9.10
CA ASP A 50 -1.99 4.01 -9.15
C ASP A 50 -2.59 3.52 -7.83
N TYR A 51 -2.71 4.41 -6.83
CA TYR A 51 -3.23 4.06 -5.50
C TYR A 51 -4.61 3.39 -5.59
N TRP A 52 -5.57 4.00 -6.28
CA TRP A 52 -6.90 3.40 -6.43
C TRP A 52 -6.86 2.09 -7.19
N GLN A 53 -6.03 2.01 -8.22
CA GLN A 53 -5.87 0.81 -9.01
C GLN A 53 -5.40 -0.38 -8.16
N MET A 54 -4.52 -0.15 -7.19
CA MET A 54 -4.02 -1.19 -6.29
C MET A 54 -4.98 -1.50 -5.14
N THR A 55 -5.62 -0.47 -4.57
CA THR A 55 -6.42 -0.61 -3.33
C THR A 55 -7.91 -0.85 -3.59
N ARG A 56 -8.42 -0.55 -4.80
CA ARG A 56 -9.84 -0.69 -5.15
C ARG A 56 -10.14 -1.88 -6.07
N GLY A 57 -9.16 -2.72 -6.38
CA GLY A 57 -9.31 -3.85 -7.29
C GLY A 57 -9.10 -3.44 -8.75
N GLY A 58 -10.07 -3.62 -9.64
CA GLY A 58 -9.98 -3.29 -11.05
C GLY A 58 -10.09 -4.50 -11.98
N GLY A 59 -10.04 -5.73 -11.46
CA GLY A 59 -10.51 -6.94 -12.13
C GLY A 59 -11.97 -7.24 -11.80
N HIS A 60 -12.40 -8.47 -12.02
CA HIS A 60 -13.77 -8.90 -11.77
C HIS A 60 -13.96 -9.36 -10.33
N GLY A 61 -15.08 -8.99 -9.74
CA GLY A 61 -15.61 -9.57 -8.51
C GLY A 61 -15.16 -8.90 -7.22
N ASP A 62 -15.57 -9.51 -6.12
CA ASP A 62 -15.32 -9.06 -4.76
C ASP A 62 -13.94 -9.49 -4.30
N TYR A 63 -12.92 -8.68 -4.56
CA TYR A 63 -11.58 -8.96 -4.07
C TYR A 63 -10.81 -7.72 -3.64
N ARG A 64 -9.86 -7.93 -2.77
CA ARG A 64 -8.83 -6.99 -2.34
C ARG A 64 -7.48 -7.65 -2.52
N THR A 65 -6.43 -6.87 -2.52
CA THR A 65 -5.04 -7.36 -2.48
C THR A 65 -4.34 -6.69 -1.32
N ILE A 66 -3.40 -7.39 -0.66
CA ILE A 66 -2.54 -6.74 0.32
C ILE A 66 -1.61 -5.81 -0.44
N VAL A 67 -1.48 -4.55 0.00
CA VAL A 67 -0.66 -3.54 -0.66
C VAL A 67 0.34 -2.95 0.33
N LEU A 68 1.63 -3.13 0.07
CA LEU A 68 2.75 -2.62 0.87
C LEU A 68 3.38 -1.43 0.17
N ALA A 69 3.71 -0.37 0.89
CA ALA A 69 4.31 0.85 0.35
C ALA A 69 5.67 1.17 1.00
N PRO A 70 6.78 0.78 0.36
CA PRO A 70 8.13 1.13 0.81
C PRO A 70 8.39 2.64 0.67
N ALA A 71 9.27 3.18 1.53
CA ALA A 71 9.70 4.58 1.47
C ALA A 71 11.22 4.73 1.30
N SER A 72 11.96 3.63 1.10
CA SER A 72 13.39 3.64 0.83
C SER A 72 13.78 2.43 -0.01
N VAL A 73 15.01 2.45 -0.56
CA VAL A 73 15.55 1.31 -1.31
C VAL A 73 15.72 0.10 -0.40
N GLN A 74 16.14 0.29 0.85
CA GLN A 74 16.24 -0.78 1.84
C GLN A 74 14.86 -1.41 2.10
N GLU A 75 13.82 -0.60 2.29
CA GLU A 75 12.47 -1.13 2.50
C GLU A 75 11.93 -1.86 1.27
N ASN A 76 12.25 -1.42 0.05
CA ASN A 76 11.91 -2.17 -1.16
C ASN A 76 12.47 -3.60 -1.10
N CYS A 77 13.72 -3.76 -0.66
CA CYS A 77 14.34 -5.09 -0.50
C CYS A 77 13.69 -5.89 0.64
N ASP A 78 13.52 -5.27 1.81
CA ASP A 78 12.95 -5.94 2.99
C ASP A 78 11.50 -6.37 2.80
N MET A 79 10.72 -5.53 2.10
CA MET A 79 9.32 -5.82 1.81
C MET A 79 9.13 -6.96 0.82
N MET A 80 10.14 -7.31 0.01
CA MET A 80 10.04 -8.51 -0.84
C MET A 80 9.86 -9.77 0.02
N THR A 81 10.70 -9.97 1.04
CA THR A 81 10.54 -11.11 1.97
C THR A 81 9.16 -11.05 2.65
N THR A 82 8.81 -9.89 3.20
CA THR A 82 7.49 -9.69 3.84
C THR A 82 6.33 -9.99 2.90
N ALA A 83 6.42 -9.58 1.63
CA ALA A 83 5.37 -9.80 0.64
C ALA A 83 5.20 -11.29 0.32
N PHE A 84 6.29 -12.05 0.19
CA PHE A 84 6.22 -13.50 0.01
C PHE A 84 5.64 -14.20 1.23
N ASP A 85 6.09 -13.84 2.45
CA ASP A 85 5.56 -14.40 3.70
C ASP A 85 4.04 -14.17 3.82
N LEU A 86 3.57 -12.95 3.51
CA LEU A 86 2.15 -12.63 3.53
C LEU A 86 1.36 -13.34 2.43
N ALA A 87 1.94 -13.41 1.22
CA ALA A 87 1.31 -14.08 0.11
C ALA A 87 1.09 -15.57 0.41
N GLU A 88 2.08 -16.25 0.97
CA GLU A 88 2.02 -17.66 1.35
C GLU A 88 1.10 -17.89 2.55
N LYS A 89 1.22 -17.05 3.60
CA LYS A 89 0.39 -17.12 4.80
C LYS A 89 -1.10 -17.05 4.49
N TYR A 90 -1.50 -16.14 3.63
CA TYR A 90 -2.90 -15.92 3.28
C TYR A 90 -3.31 -16.58 1.97
N ARG A 91 -2.38 -17.20 1.24
CA ARG A 91 -2.59 -17.71 -0.12
C ARG A 91 -3.28 -16.65 -0.97
N HIS A 92 -2.62 -15.50 -1.09
CA HIS A 92 -3.25 -14.29 -1.61
C HIS A 92 -2.24 -13.42 -2.34
N PRO A 93 -2.63 -12.72 -3.42
CA PRO A 93 -1.74 -11.75 -4.06
C PRO A 93 -1.38 -10.60 -3.13
N VAL A 94 -0.09 -10.24 -3.11
CA VAL A 94 0.44 -9.08 -2.42
C VAL A 94 1.07 -8.15 -3.44
N LEU A 95 0.71 -6.88 -3.40
CA LEU A 95 1.30 -5.84 -4.23
C LEU A 95 2.35 -5.06 -3.43
N VAL A 96 3.47 -4.73 -4.06
CA VAL A 96 4.43 -3.77 -3.53
C VAL A 96 4.34 -2.51 -4.36
N ALA A 97 3.81 -1.46 -3.74
CA ALA A 97 3.56 -0.16 -4.34
C ALA A 97 4.80 0.73 -4.18
N SER A 98 5.80 0.53 -5.04
CA SER A 98 6.96 1.42 -5.12
C SER A 98 6.63 2.62 -5.98
N ASP A 99 7.20 3.79 -5.69
CA ASP A 99 7.13 4.92 -6.60
C ASP A 99 8.41 5.05 -7.44
N ALA A 100 8.30 5.71 -8.60
CA ALA A 100 9.43 5.85 -9.51
C ALA A 100 10.59 6.67 -8.93
N ALA A 101 10.34 7.52 -7.92
CA ALA A 101 11.40 8.24 -7.23
C ALA A 101 12.31 7.26 -6.48
N ILE A 102 11.72 6.39 -5.66
CA ILE A 102 12.45 5.35 -4.93
C ILE A 102 13.08 4.35 -5.90
N GLY A 103 12.35 3.98 -6.96
CA GLY A 103 12.84 3.03 -7.99
C GLY A 103 14.08 3.53 -8.76
N GLN A 104 14.31 4.83 -8.82
CA GLN A 104 15.47 5.45 -9.46
C GLN A 104 16.59 5.82 -8.48
N MET A 105 16.35 5.71 -7.17
CA MET A 105 17.35 6.01 -6.15
C MET A 105 18.46 4.95 -6.10
N VAL A 106 19.67 5.40 -5.76
CA VAL A 106 20.80 4.56 -5.46
C VAL A 106 21.18 4.76 -4.00
N GLU A 107 20.91 3.77 -3.19
CA GLU A 107 21.23 3.77 -1.75
C GLU A 107 21.98 2.47 -1.41
N GLY A 108 22.78 2.48 -0.34
CA GLY A 108 23.37 1.26 0.20
C GLY A 108 22.28 0.35 0.76
N VAL A 109 22.36 -0.95 0.47
CA VAL A 109 21.37 -1.94 0.90
C VAL A 109 22.07 -3.10 1.59
N GLU A 110 21.54 -3.50 2.75
CA GLU A 110 21.90 -4.75 3.41
C GLU A 110 20.93 -5.85 2.96
N LEU A 111 21.43 -6.82 2.21
CA LEU A 111 20.64 -7.96 1.77
C LEU A 111 20.57 -8.99 2.89
N LYS A 112 19.37 -9.52 3.11
CA LYS A 112 19.16 -10.66 4.01
C LYS A 112 19.75 -11.92 3.41
N ASP A 113 20.13 -12.85 4.28
CA ASP A 113 20.56 -14.17 3.85
C ASP A 113 19.42 -14.90 3.11
N PHE A 114 19.84 -15.70 2.12
CA PHE A 114 18.88 -16.54 1.40
C PHE A 114 18.28 -17.58 2.34
N VAL A 115 16.97 -17.68 2.35
CA VAL A 115 16.22 -18.72 3.08
C VAL A 115 15.71 -19.74 2.07
N ASP A 116 16.14 -20.99 2.21
CA ASP A 116 15.62 -22.08 1.40
C ASP A 116 14.27 -22.52 1.95
N HIS A 117 13.23 -22.41 1.13
CA HIS A 117 11.88 -22.83 1.49
C HIS A 117 11.63 -24.26 1.00
N ASP A 118 11.41 -25.17 1.93
CA ASP A 118 10.97 -26.52 1.59
C ASP A 118 9.54 -26.49 1.07
N ILE A 119 9.38 -26.72 -0.24
CA ILE A 119 8.06 -26.77 -0.89
C ILE A 119 7.14 -27.84 -0.27
N ASP A 120 7.70 -28.85 0.41
CA ASP A 120 6.94 -29.94 1.01
C ASP A 120 6.17 -29.49 2.25
N GLN A 121 6.52 -28.39 2.87
CA GLN A 121 5.76 -27.79 3.98
C GLN A 121 4.40 -27.22 3.54
N TYR A 122 4.22 -26.93 2.25
CA TYR A 122 2.99 -26.35 1.73
C TYR A 122 2.05 -27.42 1.18
N ASP A 123 0.93 -27.64 1.82
CA ASP A 123 -0.08 -28.62 1.40
C ASP A 123 -0.77 -28.25 0.07
N TRP A 124 -0.76 -26.96 -0.28
CA TRP A 124 -1.35 -26.40 -1.50
C TRP A 124 -0.39 -26.37 -2.69
N ALA A 125 0.92 -26.52 -2.48
CA ALA A 125 1.91 -26.42 -3.55
C ALA A 125 1.77 -27.53 -4.57
N ILE A 126 1.94 -27.20 -5.86
CA ILE A 126 1.95 -28.18 -6.95
C ILE A 126 3.34 -28.76 -7.09
N ARG A 127 3.53 -30.01 -6.69
CA ARG A 127 4.80 -30.72 -6.64
C ARG A 127 4.95 -31.81 -7.70
N GLY A 128 4.06 -31.86 -8.65
CA GLY A 128 3.87 -33.01 -9.53
C GLY A 128 3.11 -34.14 -8.84
N CYS A 129 2.91 -35.24 -9.55
CA CYS A 129 2.17 -36.42 -9.07
C CYS A 129 3.08 -37.65 -9.19
N LYS A 130 3.44 -38.27 -8.08
CA LYS A 130 4.10 -39.58 -8.08
C LYS A 130 3.05 -40.66 -8.25
N ALA A 131 3.44 -41.82 -8.81
CA ALA A 131 2.56 -42.94 -9.00
C ALA A 131 1.84 -43.32 -7.67
N GLY A 132 0.52 -43.40 -7.71
CA GLY A 132 -0.32 -43.72 -6.54
C GLY A 132 -0.76 -42.52 -5.70
N GLN A 133 -0.34 -41.30 -6.00
CA GLN A 133 -0.81 -40.09 -5.33
C GLN A 133 -1.90 -39.40 -6.14
N ALA A 134 -2.89 -38.82 -5.45
CA ALA A 134 -3.88 -37.98 -6.10
C ALA A 134 -3.22 -36.66 -6.56
N PRO A 135 -3.46 -36.22 -7.81
CA PRO A 135 -2.93 -34.97 -8.29
C PRO A 135 -3.54 -33.79 -7.52
N ARG A 136 -2.72 -32.83 -7.12
CA ARG A 136 -3.21 -31.54 -6.64
C ARG A 136 -3.71 -30.72 -7.84
N LYS A 137 -4.86 -30.08 -7.67
CA LYS A 137 -5.48 -29.28 -8.70
C LYS A 137 -5.56 -27.83 -8.23
N VAL A 138 -5.15 -26.91 -9.09
CA VAL A 138 -5.48 -25.50 -8.94
C VAL A 138 -6.77 -25.25 -9.71
N GLN A 139 -7.76 -24.73 -9.02
CA GLN A 139 -9.05 -24.38 -9.60
C GLN A 139 -9.65 -23.22 -8.81
N ASN A 140 -10.59 -22.54 -9.41
CA ASN A 140 -11.32 -21.48 -8.74
C ASN A 140 -12.11 -22.05 -7.54
N VAL A 141 -11.76 -21.57 -6.34
CA VAL A 141 -12.33 -22.01 -5.06
C VAL A 141 -13.85 -21.75 -5.00
N TYR A 142 -14.32 -20.72 -5.71
CA TYR A 142 -15.74 -20.43 -5.84
C TYR A 142 -16.58 -21.63 -6.29
N TYR A 143 -16.06 -22.44 -7.22
CA TYR A 143 -16.78 -23.62 -7.73
C TYR A 143 -16.72 -24.83 -6.81
N THR A 144 -15.80 -24.86 -5.87
CA THR A 144 -15.53 -26.03 -5.04
C THR A 144 -15.87 -25.86 -3.57
N ASN A 145 -16.06 -24.62 -3.15
CA ASN A 145 -16.41 -24.28 -1.78
C ASN A 145 -17.82 -23.66 -1.72
N PRO A 146 -18.85 -24.41 -1.29
CA PRO A 146 -20.20 -23.88 -1.13
C PRO A 146 -20.29 -22.70 -0.12
N GLN A 147 -19.29 -22.58 0.76
CA GLN A 147 -19.20 -21.53 1.79
C GLN A 147 -18.20 -20.43 1.38
N TYR A 148 -17.99 -20.24 0.08
CA TYR A 148 -17.03 -19.26 -0.43
C TYR A 148 -17.23 -17.84 0.11
N PRO A 149 -18.46 -17.28 0.25
CA PRO A 149 -18.64 -15.95 0.81
C PRO A 149 -18.12 -15.82 2.25
N GLU A 150 -18.35 -16.80 3.09
CA GLU A 150 -17.89 -16.83 4.48
C GLU A 150 -16.37 -17.03 4.53
N PHE A 151 -15.84 -17.88 3.68
CA PHE A 151 -14.39 -18.09 3.52
C PHE A 151 -13.70 -16.79 3.15
N LEU A 152 -14.21 -16.06 2.16
CA LEU A 152 -13.59 -14.81 1.70
C LEU A 152 -13.69 -13.70 2.76
N ARG A 153 -14.85 -13.54 3.40
CA ARG A 153 -15.03 -12.56 4.49
C ARG A 153 -14.08 -12.83 5.66
N SER A 154 -14.00 -14.07 6.13
CA SER A 154 -13.11 -14.41 7.25
C SER A 154 -11.65 -14.24 6.91
N LYS A 155 -11.26 -14.52 5.66
CA LYS A 155 -9.90 -14.25 5.17
C LYS A 155 -9.57 -12.75 5.21
N TYR A 156 -10.44 -11.90 4.66
CA TYR A 156 -10.22 -10.46 4.67
C TYR A 156 -10.24 -9.87 6.07
N GLN A 157 -11.16 -10.32 6.92
CA GLN A 157 -11.18 -9.89 8.32
C GLN A 157 -9.87 -10.25 9.03
N ALA A 158 -9.35 -11.45 8.81
CA ALA A 158 -8.07 -11.86 9.39
C ALA A 158 -6.90 -11.00 8.88
N ILE A 159 -6.91 -10.59 7.62
CA ILE A 159 -5.90 -9.68 7.06
C ILE A 159 -6.05 -8.28 7.68
N GLU A 160 -7.26 -7.73 7.75
CA GLU A 160 -7.53 -6.42 8.34
C GLU A 160 -7.15 -6.35 9.82
N ASP A 161 -7.41 -7.41 10.57
CA ASP A 161 -7.11 -7.44 12.00
C ASP A 161 -5.60 -7.51 12.30
N ASN A 162 -4.82 -8.20 11.46
CA ASN A 162 -3.44 -8.57 11.77
C ASN A 162 -2.38 -7.83 10.95
N GLU A 163 -2.71 -7.27 9.78
CA GLU A 163 -1.69 -6.79 8.86
C GLU A 163 -1.69 -5.27 8.64
N GLN A 164 -2.38 -4.52 9.49
CA GLN A 164 -2.28 -3.07 9.48
C GLN A 164 -0.89 -2.66 9.96
N ARG A 165 -0.13 -1.94 9.11
CA ARG A 165 1.24 -1.49 9.39
C ARG A 165 1.38 -0.01 9.10
N TRP A 166 1.98 0.73 10.01
CA TRP A 166 2.21 2.16 9.89
C TRP A 166 3.41 2.62 10.70
N GLU A 167 3.84 3.83 10.42
CA GLU A 167 4.77 4.60 11.24
C GLU A 167 4.08 5.88 11.69
N SER A 168 4.21 6.24 12.97
CA SER A 168 3.77 7.53 13.50
C SER A 168 5.01 8.38 13.81
N TYR A 169 4.99 9.63 13.36
CA TYR A 169 6.05 10.58 13.59
C TYR A 169 5.47 11.87 14.16
N HIS A 170 5.67 12.11 15.45
CA HIS A 170 5.13 13.26 16.16
C HIS A 170 3.61 13.47 16.02
N ALA A 171 2.82 12.40 15.84
CA ALA A 171 1.39 12.51 15.58
C ALA A 171 0.55 12.70 16.84
N GLU A 172 1.05 12.29 18.02
CA GLU A 172 0.26 12.27 19.28
C GLU A 172 -0.09 13.66 19.81
N ASP A 173 0.80 14.66 19.61
CA ASP A 173 0.61 16.02 20.09
C ASP A 173 0.36 17.04 18.95
N ALA A 174 0.17 16.55 17.74
CA ALA A 174 0.02 17.38 16.55
C ALA A 174 -1.34 18.07 16.47
N ASP A 175 -1.35 19.33 16.03
CA ASP A 175 -2.58 20.06 15.65
C ASP A 175 -3.07 19.66 14.26
N VAL A 176 -2.15 19.43 13.33
CA VAL A 176 -2.42 18.86 12.01
C VAL A 176 -1.57 17.61 11.82
N VAL A 177 -2.16 16.55 11.28
CA VAL A 177 -1.45 15.31 10.99
C VAL A 177 -1.41 15.12 9.47
N LEU A 178 -0.20 15.08 8.92
CA LEU A 178 0.01 14.68 7.55
C LEU A 178 -0.22 13.17 7.41
N VAL A 179 -0.70 12.75 6.25
CA VAL A 179 -0.80 11.34 5.90
C VAL A 179 -0.15 11.15 4.53
N ALA A 180 0.93 10.39 4.48
CA ALA A 180 1.74 10.21 3.27
C ALA A 180 2.42 8.84 3.24
N TYR A 181 2.62 8.29 2.05
CA TYR A 181 3.34 7.03 1.83
C TYR A 181 4.46 7.21 0.79
N GLY A 182 5.31 6.20 0.65
CA GLY A 182 6.41 6.24 -0.32
C GLY A 182 7.34 7.44 -0.13
N ILE A 183 7.82 8.00 -1.23
CA ILE A 183 8.71 9.18 -1.19
C ILE A 183 8.04 10.40 -0.55
N SER A 184 6.72 10.59 -0.73
CA SER A 184 5.97 11.69 -0.12
C SER A 184 6.07 11.67 1.40
N SER A 185 6.16 10.49 2.03
CA SER A 185 6.32 10.37 3.49
C SER A 185 7.71 10.83 3.97
N ARG A 186 8.77 10.59 3.19
CA ARG A 186 10.13 11.08 3.51
C ARG A 186 10.16 12.60 3.50
N ILE A 187 9.58 13.21 2.46
CA ILE A 187 9.48 14.66 2.32
C ILE A 187 8.59 15.25 3.43
N SER A 188 7.49 14.59 3.77
CA SER A 188 6.62 15.02 4.85
C SER A 188 7.29 14.97 6.22
N LYS A 189 8.23 14.06 6.47
CA LYS A 189 9.05 14.09 7.70
C LYS A 189 9.87 15.36 7.81
N GLU A 190 10.46 15.82 6.70
CA GLU A 190 11.21 17.07 6.69
C GLU A 190 10.28 18.27 6.96
N ALA A 191 9.11 18.30 6.32
CA ALA A 191 8.09 19.31 6.59
C ALA A 191 7.68 19.36 8.08
N VAL A 192 7.54 18.19 8.72
CA VAL A 192 7.25 18.11 10.16
C VAL A 192 8.39 18.73 10.98
N ASN A 193 9.64 18.42 10.67
CA ASN A 193 10.80 18.98 11.37
C ASN A 193 10.88 20.51 11.24
N MET A 194 10.67 21.02 10.03
CA MET A 194 10.66 22.46 9.75
C MET A 194 9.52 23.17 10.51
N ALA A 195 8.31 22.66 10.42
CA ALA A 195 7.14 23.21 11.10
C ALA A 195 7.35 23.28 12.62
N ARG A 196 7.89 22.20 13.22
CA ARG A 196 8.16 22.14 14.65
C ARG A 196 9.27 23.07 15.11
N ALA A 197 10.27 23.29 14.27
CA ALA A 197 11.30 24.31 14.56
C ALA A 197 10.72 25.73 14.60
N GLU A 198 9.61 25.98 13.90
CA GLU A 198 8.85 27.24 13.95
C GLU A 198 7.75 27.25 15.04
N GLY A 199 7.65 26.20 15.86
CA GLY A 199 6.65 26.09 16.92
C GLY A 199 5.27 25.61 16.47
N PHE A 200 5.11 25.19 15.21
CA PHE A 200 3.87 24.63 14.69
C PHE A 200 3.84 23.11 14.87
N LYS A 201 2.82 22.59 15.60
CA LYS A 201 2.70 21.19 15.92
C LYS A 201 2.15 20.38 14.75
N LEU A 202 3.03 20.07 13.81
CA LEU A 202 2.76 19.17 12.68
C LEU A 202 3.19 17.75 13.06
N GLY A 203 2.45 16.74 12.61
CA GLY A 203 2.78 15.33 12.76
C GLY A 203 2.58 14.58 11.45
N LEU A 204 2.98 13.31 11.41
CA LEU A 204 2.83 12.44 10.25
C LEU A 204 2.39 11.04 10.66
N ILE A 205 1.39 10.49 9.98
CA ILE A 205 1.13 9.06 9.86
C ILE A 205 1.60 8.63 8.48
N ARG A 206 2.46 7.62 8.45
CA ARG A 206 2.88 6.95 7.24
C ARG A 206 2.23 5.57 7.16
N PRO A 207 1.22 5.34 6.32
CA PRO A 207 0.77 4.00 5.99
C PRO A 207 1.91 3.19 5.37
N ILE A 208 2.21 2.02 5.92
CA ILE A 208 3.11 1.01 5.33
C ILE A 208 2.27 0.02 4.55
N THR A 209 1.07 -0.33 5.05
CA THR A 209 0.05 -1.00 4.26
C THR A 209 -0.95 0.02 3.73
N LEU A 210 -1.19 0.00 2.41
CA LEU A 210 -2.26 0.79 1.79
C LEU A 210 -3.57 0.02 1.76
N TRP A 211 -3.50 -1.29 1.78
CA TRP A 211 -4.58 -2.20 2.14
C TRP A 211 -3.98 -3.44 2.84
N PRO A 212 -4.46 -3.84 4.03
CA PRO A 212 -5.50 -3.16 4.82
C PRO A 212 -5.04 -1.77 5.27
N TYR A 213 -5.94 -0.79 5.20
CA TYR A 213 -5.60 0.57 5.61
C TYR A 213 -5.43 0.65 7.13
N PRO A 214 -4.37 1.31 7.65
CA PRO A 214 -4.04 1.28 9.07
C PRO A 214 -4.92 2.24 9.88
N VAL A 215 -6.21 1.96 9.99
CA VAL A 215 -7.17 2.80 10.73
C VAL A 215 -6.77 2.96 12.20
N LYS A 216 -6.11 1.96 12.79
CA LYS A 216 -5.62 1.99 14.18
C LYS A 216 -4.57 3.10 14.42
N ALA A 217 -3.86 3.53 13.38
CA ALA A 217 -2.87 4.61 13.49
C ALA A 217 -3.50 5.92 13.99
N PHE A 218 -4.73 6.18 13.59
CA PHE A 218 -5.44 7.44 13.85
C PHE A 218 -5.93 7.55 15.31
N GLU A 219 -6.03 6.43 16.03
CA GLU A 219 -6.44 6.42 17.44
C GLU A 219 -5.46 7.16 18.34
N THR A 220 -4.20 7.30 17.92
CA THR A 220 -3.17 8.03 18.67
C THR A 220 -3.24 9.55 18.50
N CYS A 221 -3.92 10.05 17.47
CA CYS A 221 -3.98 11.46 17.08
C CYS A 221 -5.03 12.26 17.87
N LYS A 222 -5.02 12.16 19.21
CA LYS A 222 -6.07 12.72 20.07
C LYS A 222 -6.15 14.25 20.07
N ASN A 223 -5.07 14.92 19.71
CA ASN A 223 -4.99 16.38 19.67
C ASN A 223 -5.20 16.96 18.26
N ALA A 224 -5.29 16.10 17.24
CA ALA A 224 -5.44 16.52 15.87
C ALA A 224 -6.74 17.30 15.68
N LYS A 225 -6.65 18.42 14.98
CA LYS A 225 -7.78 19.26 14.56
C LYS A 225 -8.13 19.00 13.10
N ALA A 226 -7.14 18.55 12.32
CA ALA A 226 -7.27 18.28 10.89
C ALA A 226 -6.23 17.26 10.42
N PHE A 227 -6.52 16.61 9.29
CA PHE A 227 -5.61 15.73 8.58
C PHE A 227 -5.38 16.26 7.17
N MET A 228 -4.18 16.04 6.61
CA MET A 228 -3.87 16.42 5.25
C MET A 228 -3.09 15.32 4.55
N THR A 229 -3.60 14.81 3.44
CA THR A 229 -2.83 13.87 2.61
C THR A 229 -1.80 14.62 1.76
N VAL A 230 -0.63 14.00 1.58
CA VAL A 230 0.43 14.49 0.70
C VAL A 230 0.73 13.40 -0.33
N GLU A 231 0.40 13.68 -1.58
CA GLU A 231 0.45 12.68 -2.65
C GLU A 231 1.01 13.26 -3.95
N ILE A 232 1.66 12.44 -4.76
CA ILE A 232 2.12 12.82 -6.10
C ILE A 232 1.05 12.39 -7.12
N ASN A 233 -0.11 13.03 -7.01
CA ASN A 233 -1.23 12.91 -7.95
C ASN A 233 -2.13 14.15 -7.83
N ILE A 234 -3.10 14.31 -8.75
CA ILE A 234 -3.94 15.51 -8.82
C ILE A 234 -5.32 15.35 -8.19
N LEU A 235 -5.70 14.14 -7.78
CA LEU A 235 -7.06 13.85 -7.31
C LEU A 235 -7.15 13.60 -5.80
N GLY A 236 -6.03 13.34 -5.13
CA GLY A 236 -6.04 12.97 -3.71
C GLY A 236 -6.66 11.60 -3.51
N GLN A 237 -6.04 10.55 -4.04
CA GLN A 237 -6.63 9.21 -4.07
C GLN A 237 -6.71 8.57 -2.67
N MET A 238 -5.79 8.89 -1.76
CA MET A 238 -5.78 8.38 -0.38
C MET A 238 -6.73 9.17 0.54
N VAL A 239 -7.20 10.34 0.13
CA VAL A 239 -8.12 11.19 0.92
C VAL A 239 -9.34 10.42 1.39
N ASP A 240 -9.90 9.54 0.55
CA ASP A 240 -11.08 8.77 0.90
C ASP A 240 -10.82 7.80 2.04
N ASP A 241 -9.66 7.13 2.05
CA ASP A 241 -9.30 6.20 3.12
C ASP A 241 -9.03 6.94 4.43
N VAL A 242 -8.41 8.12 4.38
CA VAL A 242 -8.22 8.97 5.57
C VAL A 242 -9.59 9.42 6.12
N LYS A 243 -10.50 9.88 5.27
CA LYS A 243 -11.86 10.26 5.70
C LYS A 243 -12.60 9.10 6.38
N LEU A 244 -12.50 7.90 5.82
CA LEU A 244 -13.08 6.70 6.42
C LEU A 244 -12.41 6.35 7.75
N ALA A 245 -11.08 6.42 7.83
CA ALA A 245 -10.33 6.11 9.05
C ALA A 245 -10.65 7.05 10.21
N VAL A 246 -10.90 8.33 9.92
CA VAL A 246 -11.31 9.32 10.93
C VAL A 246 -12.84 9.45 11.06
N GLU A 247 -13.62 8.55 10.44
CA GLU A 247 -15.08 8.51 10.46
C GLU A 247 -15.75 9.84 10.04
N ASN A 248 -15.11 10.61 9.16
CA ASN A 248 -15.50 11.97 8.76
C ASN A 248 -15.66 12.96 9.94
N LYS A 249 -15.04 12.70 11.08
CA LYS A 249 -15.14 13.57 12.27
C LYS A 249 -14.23 14.78 12.21
N TYR A 250 -13.26 14.78 11.32
CA TYR A 250 -12.24 15.81 11.18
C TYR A 250 -12.16 16.30 9.74
N PRO A 251 -11.80 17.57 9.52
CA PRO A 251 -11.44 18.07 8.20
C PRO A 251 -10.27 17.27 7.62
N VAL A 252 -10.41 16.87 6.36
CA VAL A 252 -9.34 16.17 5.63
C VAL A 252 -9.00 16.99 4.38
N GLY A 253 -7.81 17.59 4.38
CA GLY A 253 -7.26 18.32 3.25
C GLY A 253 -6.41 17.44 2.34
N PHE A 254 -6.00 18.03 1.23
CA PHE A 254 -5.15 17.41 0.23
C PHE A 254 -4.11 18.40 -0.28
N TYR A 255 -2.86 17.99 -0.31
CA TYR A 255 -1.79 18.63 -1.04
C TYR A 255 -1.21 17.66 -2.06
N GLY A 256 -1.26 18.01 -3.32
CA GLY A 256 -0.81 17.15 -4.41
C GLY A 256 0.08 17.87 -5.39
N THR A 257 1.05 17.15 -5.95
CA THR A 257 1.89 17.57 -7.06
C THR A 257 1.64 16.66 -8.26
N PHE A 258 1.88 17.17 -9.46
CA PHE A 258 1.77 16.38 -10.68
C PHE A 258 3.12 16.29 -11.39
N PHE A 259 3.85 17.40 -11.48
CA PHE A 259 5.21 17.41 -11.98
C PHE A 259 6.17 17.72 -10.84
N GLY A 260 7.05 16.79 -10.55
CA GLY A 260 8.03 16.93 -9.46
C GLY A 260 7.52 16.44 -8.10
N LEU A 261 8.44 16.41 -7.17
CA LEU A 261 8.20 16.00 -5.79
C LEU A 261 7.54 17.14 -4.99
N PRO A 262 6.79 16.83 -3.92
CA PRO A 262 6.29 17.82 -2.97
C PRO A 262 7.45 18.63 -2.36
N GLU A 263 7.23 19.91 -2.07
CA GLU A 263 8.21 20.76 -1.40
C GLU A 263 7.84 20.90 0.09
N PRO A 264 8.79 20.68 1.03
CA PRO A 264 8.49 20.73 2.48
C PRO A 264 7.88 22.06 2.93
N GLU A 265 8.36 23.19 2.39
CA GLU A 265 7.88 24.53 2.71
C GLU A 265 6.41 24.72 2.30
N GLU A 266 6.02 24.20 1.13
CA GLU A 266 4.65 24.29 0.65
C GLU A 266 3.72 23.38 1.47
N ILE A 267 4.18 22.19 1.87
CA ILE A 267 3.44 21.32 2.77
C ILE A 267 3.12 22.04 4.07
N VAL A 268 4.12 22.69 4.68
CA VAL A 268 3.96 23.48 5.92
C VAL A 268 2.97 24.62 5.73
N ALA A 269 3.10 25.37 4.63
CA ALA A 269 2.21 26.48 4.31
C ALA A 269 0.74 26.02 4.16
N GLN A 270 0.51 24.94 3.43
CA GLN A 270 -0.84 24.37 3.25
C GLN A 270 -1.43 23.85 4.56
N ALA A 271 -0.63 23.18 5.39
CA ALA A 271 -1.08 22.70 6.70
C ALA A 271 -1.47 23.86 7.65
N LYS A 272 -0.72 24.96 7.65
CA LYS A 272 -1.08 26.17 8.42
C LYS A 272 -2.37 26.81 7.90
N ALA A 273 -2.49 26.99 6.58
CA ALA A 273 -3.68 27.57 5.94
C ALA A 273 -4.94 26.75 6.20
N MET A 274 -4.82 25.46 6.39
CA MET A 274 -5.95 24.60 6.71
C MET A 274 -6.55 24.92 8.08
N LEU A 275 -5.71 25.13 9.12
CA LEU A 275 -6.21 25.53 10.46
C LEU A 275 -6.82 26.94 10.48
N GLU A 276 -6.30 27.87 9.68
CA GLU A 276 -6.83 29.23 9.61
C GLU A 276 -8.26 29.27 9.00
N LYS A 277 -8.58 28.35 8.11
CA LYS A 277 -9.93 28.21 7.52
C LYS A 277 -10.93 27.63 8.50
N GLU A 278 -10.51 26.73 9.37
CA GLU A 278 -11.36 26.08 10.36
C GLU A 278 -11.62 26.98 11.59
N GLY A 279 -10.78 27.99 11.83
CA GLY A 279 -10.94 28.95 12.92
C GLY A 279 -11.90 30.14 12.61
N LYS A 280 -12.49 30.15 11.40
CA LYS A 280 -13.49 31.13 10.96
C LYS A 280 -14.85 30.50 10.82
#